data_2344fd08c6b65499885917181e072065
#
_entry.id   2344fd08c6b65499885917181e072065
#
_cell.length_a   1.000
_cell.length_b   1.000
_cell.length_c   1.000
_cell.angle_alpha   90.00
_cell.angle_beta   90.00
_cell.angle_gamma   90.00
#
_symmetry.space_group_name_H-M   'P 1'
#
loop_
_entity.id
_entity.type
_entity.pdbx_description
1 polymer ?
#
loop_
_entity_poly.entity_id
_entity_poly.type
_entity_poly.pdbx_seq_one_letter_code
_entity_poly.pdbx_strand_id
1 'polypeptide(L)'
;THAREAGLADELWYRDDMLSYLSGVYDGLAEHKIPFLPVKQYIRYLEYAKQKPVREKIAIVYIKGEIAPKKGAGVFAADACTEQLDKFRRDSSIKAVVVRIESPGGDPIASDMIARQLELIKEVKPVVVSMGDMAASGGYWVASASHEIFVQPFTMTGSIGVYSLYFNVESAMKDKLGIYTQTITTHPFGNHFSLYHSKSKDELQVVQRSIDGIYNKFTDVVAQNRNMSKEEVEALADGRIWSGAGAVENGLADTIGGLTEAIERAAQLAGITQYRLVSYPRPLKITDMIGLGGKKVSTGAAGLVNPLLEEPVLTLLKERGIRARLPFDEKALCW
;
A
#
# COMPACT_ATOMS: atom_id res chain seq x y z
N THR A 1 -2.26 -30.77 -23.27
CA THR A 1 -1.07 -31.20 -24.01
C THR A 1 0.02 -30.14 -23.93
N HIS A 2 -0.19 -28.91 -24.40
CA HIS A 2 0.84 -27.84 -24.38
C HIS A 2 1.38 -27.50 -22.99
N ALA A 3 0.57 -27.55 -21.93
CA ALA A 3 1.06 -27.27 -20.58
C ALA A 3 2.09 -28.32 -20.12
N ARG A 4 1.88 -29.59 -20.45
CA ARG A 4 2.82 -30.68 -20.15
C ARG A 4 4.09 -30.59 -21.01
N GLU A 5 3.93 -30.32 -22.30
CA GLU A 5 5.05 -30.12 -23.23
C GLU A 5 5.93 -28.94 -22.84
N ALA A 6 5.34 -27.90 -22.28
CA ALA A 6 6.02 -26.70 -21.77
C ALA A 6 6.58 -26.86 -20.34
N GLY A 7 6.39 -28.01 -19.69
CA GLY A 7 6.84 -28.25 -18.30
C GLY A 7 6.05 -27.45 -17.24
N LEU A 8 4.86 -26.97 -17.59
CA LEU A 8 3.99 -26.23 -16.65
C LEU A 8 3.08 -27.18 -15.86
N ALA A 9 2.98 -28.42 -16.25
CA ALA A 9 2.28 -29.49 -15.55
C ALA A 9 3.04 -30.79 -15.76
N ASP A 10 3.13 -31.61 -14.72
CA ASP A 10 3.80 -32.90 -14.77
C ASP A 10 2.93 -33.90 -15.53
N GLU A 11 1.62 -33.93 -15.21
CA GLU A 11 0.66 -34.84 -15.82
C GLU A 11 -0.68 -34.11 -16.09
N LEU A 12 -1.45 -34.70 -17.02
CA LEU A 12 -2.80 -34.26 -17.35
C LEU A 12 -3.78 -35.37 -16.94
N TRP A 13 -4.26 -35.26 -15.72
CA TRP A 13 -5.13 -36.27 -15.12
C TRP A 13 -6.52 -35.74 -14.86
N TYR A 14 -7.50 -36.61 -14.94
CA TYR A 14 -8.79 -36.39 -14.31
C TYR A 14 -8.70 -36.68 -12.81
N ARG A 15 -9.77 -36.36 -12.10
CA ARG A 15 -9.82 -36.57 -10.66
C ARG A 15 -9.69 -38.03 -10.23
N ASP A 16 -10.26 -38.92 -11.00
CA ASP A 16 -10.19 -40.39 -10.78
C ASP A 16 -8.77 -40.91 -10.97
N ASP A 17 -8.04 -40.46 -11.99
CA ASP A 17 -6.64 -40.80 -12.20
C ASP A 17 -5.81 -40.39 -10.99
N MET A 18 -6.02 -39.17 -10.49
CA MET A 18 -5.33 -38.67 -9.30
C MET A 18 -5.68 -39.48 -8.05
N LEU A 19 -6.95 -39.87 -7.87
CA LEU A 19 -7.37 -40.70 -6.74
C LEU A 19 -6.77 -42.11 -6.80
N SER A 20 -6.71 -42.69 -7.97
CA SER A 20 -6.06 -44.00 -8.19
C SER A 20 -4.56 -43.94 -7.91
N TYR A 21 -3.87 -42.88 -8.36
CA TYR A 21 -2.47 -42.64 -8.03
C TYR A 21 -2.26 -42.51 -6.51
N LEU A 22 -3.08 -41.68 -5.84
CA LEU A 22 -3.00 -41.49 -4.40
C LEU A 22 -3.33 -42.77 -3.62
N SER A 23 -4.25 -43.61 -4.12
CA SER A 23 -4.51 -44.93 -3.55
C SER A 23 -3.25 -45.79 -3.49
N GLY A 24 -2.45 -45.79 -4.56
CA GLY A 24 -1.16 -46.46 -4.58
C GLY A 24 -0.14 -45.86 -3.57
N VAL A 25 -0.11 -44.52 -3.44
CA VAL A 25 0.77 -43.84 -2.47
C VAL A 25 0.40 -44.15 -1.02
N TYR A 26 -0.89 -44.40 -0.74
CA TYR A 26 -1.40 -44.74 0.60
C TYR A 26 -1.63 -46.25 0.80
N ASP A 27 -0.72 -47.09 0.33
CA ASP A 27 -0.72 -48.54 0.54
C ASP A 27 -2.01 -49.25 0.10
N GLY A 28 -2.60 -48.79 -1.01
CA GLY A 28 -3.82 -49.37 -1.58
C GLY A 28 -5.10 -49.00 -0.83
N LEU A 29 -5.09 -47.90 -0.09
CA LEU A 29 -6.30 -47.38 0.55
C LEU A 29 -7.37 -47.09 -0.53
N ALA A 30 -8.58 -47.60 -0.34
CA ALA A 30 -9.64 -47.37 -1.30
C ALA A 30 -9.86 -45.88 -1.56
N GLU A 31 -10.03 -45.49 -2.82
CA GLU A 31 -10.09 -44.07 -3.25
C GLU A 31 -11.05 -43.20 -2.43
N HIS A 32 -12.22 -43.73 -2.06
CA HIS A 32 -13.20 -43.03 -1.23
C HIS A 32 -12.81 -42.91 0.24
N LYS A 33 -11.74 -43.55 0.69
CA LYS A 33 -11.19 -43.48 2.05
C LYS A 33 -9.95 -42.62 2.15
N ILE A 34 -9.44 -42.08 1.03
CA ILE A 34 -8.30 -41.19 1.04
C ILE A 34 -8.65 -39.93 1.86
N PRO A 35 -7.91 -39.64 2.95
CA PRO A 35 -8.24 -38.53 3.82
C PRO A 35 -7.84 -37.20 3.17
N PHE A 36 -8.81 -36.45 2.72
CA PHE A 36 -8.58 -35.08 2.28
C PHE A 36 -8.79 -34.07 3.41
N LEU A 37 -7.78 -33.26 3.68
CA LEU A 37 -7.90 -32.17 4.61
C LEU A 37 -8.02 -30.86 3.82
N PRO A 38 -9.14 -30.11 3.94
CA PRO A 38 -9.25 -28.80 3.33
C PRO A 38 -8.08 -27.89 3.76
N VAL A 39 -7.47 -27.19 2.80
CA VAL A 39 -6.31 -26.30 3.05
C VAL A 39 -6.56 -25.35 4.24
N LYS A 40 -7.77 -24.82 4.36
CA LYS A 40 -8.16 -23.95 5.48
C LYS A 40 -8.10 -24.66 6.84
N GLN A 41 -8.42 -25.94 6.92
CA GLN A 41 -8.31 -26.73 8.15
C GLN A 41 -6.86 -27.07 8.45
N TYR A 42 -6.07 -27.38 7.43
CA TYR A 42 -4.64 -27.63 7.56
C TYR A 42 -3.90 -26.39 8.09
N ILE A 43 -4.16 -25.21 7.52
CA ILE A 43 -3.60 -23.94 8.02
C ILE A 43 -3.98 -23.72 9.50
N ARG A 44 -5.26 -23.92 9.86
CA ARG A 44 -5.71 -23.81 11.25
C ARG A 44 -5.01 -24.79 12.18
N TYR A 45 -4.79 -26.03 11.73
CA TYR A 45 -4.03 -27.02 12.48
C TYR A 45 -2.57 -26.60 12.70
N LEU A 46 -1.91 -26.09 11.66
CA LEU A 46 -0.55 -25.57 11.77
C LEU A 46 -0.47 -24.36 12.71
N GLU A 47 -1.43 -23.46 12.65
CA GLU A 47 -1.53 -22.33 13.59
C GLU A 47 -1.71 -22.81 15.03
N TYR A 48 -2.55 -23.81 15.27
CA TYR A 48 -2.77 -24.39 16.60
C TYR A 48 -1.54 -25.16 17.09
N ALA A 49 -0.91 -25.96 16.25
CA ALA A 49 0.29 -26.74 16.59
C ALA A 49 1.51 -25.84 16.90
N LYS A 50 1.57 -24.63 16.32
CA LYS A 50 2.61 -23.63 16.60
C LYS A 50 2.37 -22.81 17.89
N GLN A 51 1.20 -22.94 18.53
CA GLN A 51 0.85 -22.17 19.73
C GLN A 51 1.52 -22.69 21.03
N LYS A 52 2.85 -22.62 21.10
CA LYS A 52 3.47 -22.35 22.39
C LYS A 52 3.16 -20.88 22.74
N PRO A 53 2.90 -20.52 24.01
CA PRO A 53 2.62 -19.15 24.40
C PRO A 53 3.88 -18.28 24.25
N VAL A 54 4.16 -17.84 23.02
CA VAL A 54 5.29 -16.95 22.76
C VAL A 54 4.85 -15.52 23.07
N ARG A 55 5.56 -14.89 24.01
CA ARG A 55 5.29 -13.51 24.44
C ARG A 55 5.70 -12.50 23.37
N GLU A 56 6.79 -12.77 22.68
CA GLU A 56 7.38 -11.89 21.69
C GLU A 56 6.55 -11.85 20.39
N LYS A 57 6.44 -10.68 19.80
CA LYS A 57 5.61 -10.43 18.60
C LYS A 57 6.39 -9.65 17.58
N ILE A 58 6.08 -9.92 16.32
CA ILE A 58 6.38 -9.04 15.18
C ILE A 58 5.06 -8.48 14.69
N ALA A 59 4.96 -7.16 14.58
CA ALA A 59 3.79 -6.50 14.03
C ALA A 59 3.93 -6.38 12.51
N ILE A 60 2.87 -6.73 11.78
CA ILE A 60 2.79 -6.53 10.33
C ILE A 60 1.74 -5.45 10.06
N VAL A 61 2.15 -4.36 9.42
CA VAL A 61 1.27 -3.28 8.98
C VAL A 61 1.07 -3.40 7.48
N TYR A 62 -0.17 -3.57 7.05
CA TYR A 62 -0.54 -3.62 5.64
C TYR A 62 -1.03 -2.25 5.19
N ILE A 63 -0.25 -1.58 4.34
CA ILE A 63 -0.64 -0.34 3.66
C ILE A 63 -1.09 -0.72 2.26
N LYS A 64 -2.40 -0.69 2.03
CA LYS A 64 -2.99 -1.09 0.75
C LYS A 64 -3.89 0.00 0.18
N GLY A 65 -3.69 0.32 -1.11
CA GLY A 65 -4.43 1.35 -1.82
C GLY A 65 -3.86 2.75 -1.61
N GLU A 66 -4.59 3.77 -2.04
CA GLU A 66 -4.18 5.17 -1.94
C GLU A 66 -4.07 5.62 -0.48
N ILE A 67 -2.98 6.31 -0.14
CA ILE A 67 -2.75 6.88 1.20
C ILE A 67 -3.52 8.19 1.33
N ALA A 68 -4.40 8.28 2.33
CA ALA A 68 -5.19 9.48 2.60
C ALA A 68 -5.16 9.83 4.09
N PRO A 69 -5.43 11.11 4.46
CA PRO A 69 -5.42 11.52 5.86
C PRO A 69 -6.42 10.75 6.71
N LYS A 70 -7.63 10.50 6.17
CA LYS A 70 -8.76 9.87 6.86
C LYS A 70 -9.35 8.70 6.08
N LYS A 71 -10.11 7.86 6.77
CA LYS A 71 -10.79 6.70 6.20
C LYS A 71 -11.78 7.10 5.11
N GLY A 72 -11.71 6.41 3.97
CA GLY A 72 -12.62 6.51 2.83
C GLY A 72 -12.74 5.16 2.11
N ALA A 73 -13.55 5.11 1.06
CA ALA A 73 -13.66 3.91 0.23
C ALA A 73 -12.38 3.73 -0.59
N GLY A 74 -11.75 2.55 -0.50
CA GLY A 74 -10.55 2.22 -1.28
C GLY A 74 -9.26 2.92 -0.86
N VAL A 75 -9.27 3.67 0.26
CA VAL A 75 -8.08 4.38 0.74
C VAL A 75 -7.57 3.82 2.06
N PHE A 76 -6.27 3.96 2.26
CA PHE A 76 -5.60 3.65 3.53
C PHE A 76 -5.51 4.92 4.39
N ALA A 77 -6.06 4.84 5.60
CA ALA A 77 -6.17 5.98 6.51
C ALA A 77 -4.89 6.18 7.35
N ALA A 78 -4.23 7.31 7.17
CA ALA A 78 -3.00 7.61 7.89
C ALA A 78 -3.23 7.89 9.39
N ASP A 79 -4.32 8.55 9.77
CA ASP A 79 -4.65 8.86 11.17
C ASP A 79 -4.75 7.58 12.02
N ALA A 80 -5.52 6.60 11.58
CA ALA A 80 -5.66 5.32 12.27
C ALA A 80 -4.36 4.50 12.26
N CYS A 81 -3.56 4.60 11.19
CA CYS A 81 -2.27 3.93 11.08
C CYS A 81 -1.26 4.51 12.07
N THR A 82 -1.11 5.82 12.13
CA THR A 82 -0.16 6.49 13.02
C THR A 82 -0.47 6.22 14.49
N GLU A 83 -1.76 6.20 14.86
CA GLU A 83 -2.21 5.81 16.20
C GLU A 83 -1.82 4.36 16.54
N GLN A 84 -1.95 3.45 15.58
CA GLN A 84 -1.57 2.05 15.79
C GLN A 84 -0.05 1.87 15.85
N LEU A 85 0.70 2.58 15.00
CA LEU A 85 2.16 2.58 15.01
C LEU A 85 2.71 3.09 16.36
N ASP A 86 2.13 4.15 16.94
CA ASP A 86 2.51 4.62 18.27
C ASP A 86 2.26 3.57 19.36
N LYS A 87 1.13 2.83 19.29
CA LYS A 87 0.86 1.69 20.19
C LYS A 87 1.92 0.60 20.02
N PHE A 88 2.32 0.28 18.79
CA PHE A 88 3.38 -0.71 18.53
C PHE A 88 4.74 -0.24 19.02
N ARG A 89 5.04 1.04 18.92
CA ARG A 89 6.26 1.63 19.45
C ARG A 89 6.36 1.41 20.98
N ARG A 90 5.27 1.61 21.71
CA ARG A 90 5.21 1.52 23.18
C ARG A 90 5.05 0.10 23.72
N ASP A 91 4.51 -0.84 22.95
CA ASP A 91 4.31 -2.23 23.37
C ASP A 91 5.64 -2.99 23.41
N SER A 92 6.16 -3.27 24.61
CA SER A 92 7.42 -4.01 24.80
C SER A 92 7.38 -5.46 24.30
N SER A 93 6.19 -6.03 24.09
CA SER A 93 6.02 -7.36 23.49
C SER A 93 6.19 -7.36 21.97
N ILE A 94 6.05 -6.21 21.32
CA ILE A 94 6.38 -6.02 19.92
C ILE A 94 7.88 -5.78 19.80
N LYS A 95 8.60 -6.69 19.15
CA LYS A 95 10.05 -6.64 19.01
C LYS A 95 10.52 -6.05 17.69
N ALA A 96 9.71 -6.14 16.65
CA ALA A 96 9.96 -5.54 15.34
C ALA A 96 8.65 -5.20 14.65
N VAL A 97 8.73 -4.32 13.65
CA VAL A 97 7.62 -3.94 12.79
C VAL A 97 8.00 -4.25 11.34
N VAL A 98 7.12 -4.95 10.63
CA VAL A 98 7.21 -5.16 9.20
C VAL A 98 6.09 -4.38 8.53
N VAL A 99 6.40 -3.58 7.52
CA VAL A 99 5.39 -2.83 6.77
C VAL A 99 5.28 -3.42 5.37
N ARG A 100 4.12 -4.01 5.07
CA ARG A 100 3.79 -4.50 3.73
C ARG A 100 3.08 -3.40 2.98
N ILE A 101 3.69 -2.90 1.90
CA ILE A 101 3.17 -1.77 1.12
C ILE A 101 2.71 -2.27 -0.25
N GLU A 102 1.46 -1.94 -0.58
CA GLU A 102 0.86 -2.13 -1.89
C GLU A 102 0.02 -0.88 -2.21
N SER A 103 0.73 0.18 -2.65
CA SER A 103 0.16 1.52 -2.75
C SER A 103 0.78 2.33 -3.90
N PRO A 104 -0.04 3.04 -4.70
CA PRO A 104 0.44 4.00 -5.69
C PRO A 104 0.96 5.31 -5.06
N GLY A 105 0.81 5.47 -3.75
CA GLY A 105 1.02 6.70 -3.03
C GLY A 105 -0.27 7.37 -2.60
N GLY A 106 -0.31 8.70 -2.59
CA GLY A 106 -1.49 9.47 -2.21
C GLY A 106 -1.15 10.85 -1.65
N ASP A 107 -1.81 11.23 -0.56
CA ASP A 107 -1.62 12.51 0.10
C ASP A 107 -0.21 12.61 0.71
N PRO A 108 0.57 13.66 0.39
CA PRO A 108 1.94 13.80 0.87
C PRO A 108 2.03 14.02 2.39
N ILE A 109 1.07 14.73 2.99
CA ILE A 109 1.06 14.98 4.43
C ILE A 109 0.75 13.66 5.16
N ALA A 110 -0.19 12.87 4.66
CA ALA A 110 -0.51 11.57 5.21
C ALA A 110 0.68 10.60 5.13
N SER A 111 1.41 10.61 4.00
CA SER A 111 2.61 9.80 3.81
C SER A 111 3.74 10.21 4.77
N ASP A 112 3.97 11.51 4.93
CA ASP A 112 4.95 12.07 5.87
C ASP A 112 4.61 11.71 7.33
N MET A 113 3.34 11.77 7.72
CA MET A 113 2.89 11.38 9.06
C MET A 113 3.18 9.91 9.37
N ILE A 114 2.95 9.01 8.41
CA ILE A 114 3.26 7.58 8.57
C ILE A 114 4.77 7.38 8.63
N ALA A 115 5.52 7.97 7.70
CA ALA A 115 6.98 7.89 7.67
C ALA A 115 7.59 8.37 8.99
N ARG A 116 7.13 9.50 9.53
CA ARG A 116 7.58 10.00 10.84
C ARG A 116 7.35 9.01 11.98
N GLN A 117 6.21 8.31 12.00
CA GLN A 117 5.98 7.27 13.01
C GLN A 117 6.93 6.07 12.85
N LEU A 118 7.25 5.69 11.62
CA LEU A 118 8.23 4.64 11.37
C LEU A 118 9.64 5.05 11.82
N GLU A 119 10.05 6.29 11.58
CA GLU A 119 11.31 6.84 12.08
C GLU A 119 11.39 6.76 13.62
N LEU A 120 10.32 7.17 14.32
CA LEU A 120 10.26 7.04 15.78
C LEU A 120 10.32 5.59 16.28
N ILE A 121 9.77 4.64 15.51
CA ILE A 121 9.90 3.21 15.81
C ILE A 121 11.34 2.74 15.55
N LYS A 122 11.97 3.20 14.47
CA LYS A 122 13.37 2.87 14.13
C LYS A 122 14.34 3.17 15.25
N GLU A 123 14.10 4.21 16.05
CA GLU A 123 14.94 4.55 17.20
C GLU A 123 14.95 3.48 18.29
N VAL A 124 13.91 2.63 18.36
CA VAL A 124 13.72 1.68 19.49
C VAL A 124 13.50 0.23 19.04
N LYS A 125 13.15 -0.02 17.78
CA LYS A 125 12.84 -1.36 17.24
C LYS A 125 13.20 -1.45 15.76
N PRO A 126 13.58 -2.62 15.26
CA PRO A 126 13.73 -2.85 13.83
C PRO A 126 12.42 -2.59 13.06
N VAL A 127 12.54 -1.86 11.95
CA VAL A 127 11.49 -1.63 10.96
C VAL A 127 11.97 -2.14 9.62
N VAL A 128 11.26 -3.08 9.02
CA VAL A 128 11.57 -3.64 7.71
C VAL A 128 10.37 -3.45 6.79
N VAL A 129 10.62 -3.04 5.56
CA VAL A 129 9.56 -2.91 4.55
C VAL A 129 9.61 -4.09 3.58
N SER A 130 8.44 -4.59 3.20
CA SER A 130 8.25 -5.49 2.07
C SER A 130 7.27 -4.85 1.09
N MET A 131 7.73 -4.55 -0.11
CA MET A 131 6.87 -4.02 -1.16
C MET A 131 6.10 -5.15 -1.85
N GLY A 132 4.85 -4.87 -2.22
CA GLY A 132 4.02 -5.72 -3.08
C GLY A 132 4.31 -5.50 -4.55
N ASP A 133 3.26 -5.54 -5.35
CA ASP A 133 3.35 -5.26 -6.77
C ASP A 133 3.71 -3.79 -7.02
N MET A 134 3.27 -2.91 -6.10
CA MET A 134 3.52 -1.49 -6.17
C MET A 134 3.76 -0.85 -4.80
N ALA A 135 4.81 -0.02 -4.70
CA ALA A 135 5.05 0.88 -3.58
C ALA A 135 5.71 2.16 -4.12
N ALA A 136 4.90 3.06 -4.67
CA ALA A 136 5.36 4.20 -5.43
C ALA A 136 4.96 5.53 -4.79
N SER A 137 5.69 6.60 -5.11
CA SER A 137 5.41 7.96 -4.68
C SER A 137 5.24 8.06 -3.15
N GLY A 138 4.08 8.47 -2.62
CA GLY A 138 3.81 8.47 -1.18
C GLY A 138 4.03 7.10 -0.51
N GLY A 139 3.83 5.99 -1.24
CA GLY A 139 4.15 4.64 -0.78
C GLY A 139 5.65 4.43 -0.62
N TYR A 140 6.46 4.96 -1.55
CA TYR A 140 7.92 4.95 -1.44
C TYR A 140 8.41 5.90 -0.32
N TRP A 141 7.77 7.07 -0.17
CA TRP A 141 8.05 7.97 0.95
C TRP A 141 7.98 7.23 2.29
N VAL A 142 6.89 6.50 2.51
CA VAL A 142 6.73 5.67 3.71
C VAL A 142 7.79 4.57 3.79
N ALA A 143 8.07 3.89 2.67
CA ALA A 143 9.02 2.81 2.63
C ALA A 143 10.44 3.25 2.99
N SER A 144 10.86 4.43 2.54
CA SER A 144 12.19 4.98 2.80
C SER A 144 12.51 5.11 4.30
N ALA A 145 11.49 5.29 5.15
CA ALA A 145 11.63 5.44 6.59
C ALA A 145 11.91 4.11 7.36
N SER A 146 12.37 3.06 6.68
CA SER A 146 12.71 1.75 7.27
C SER A 146 14.21 1.55 7.44
N HIS A 147 14.61 0.44 8.08
CA HIS A 147 16.00 0.00 8.11
C HIS A 147 16.39 -0.71 6.82
N GLU A 148 15.50 -1.56 6.31
CA GLU A 148 15.73 -2.34 5.09
C GLU A 148 14.44 -2.46 4.30
N ILE A 149 14.57 -2.46 2.97
CA ILE A 149 13.48 -2.54 1.99
C ILE A 149 13.66 -3.78 1.13
N PHE A 150 12.68 -4.68 1.19
CA PHE A 150 12.56 -5.87 0.35
C PHE A 150 11.59 -5.61 -0.79
N VAL A 151 12.00 -5.99 -2.00
CA VAL A 151 11.21 -5.83 -3.24
C VAL A 151 11.21 -7.12 -4.05
N GLN A 152 10.17 -7.35 -4.86
CA GLN A 152 10.21 -8.36 -5.91
C GLN A 152 10.83 -7.77 -7.18
N PRO A 153 11.40 -8.57 -8.10
CA PRO A 153 12.07 -8.04 -9.30
C PRO A 153 11.20 -7.10 -10.14
N PHE A 154 9.90 -7.37 -10.21
CA PHE A 154 8.92 -6.61 -11.00
C PHE A 154 8.09 -5.62 -10.17
N THR A 155 8.37 -5.45 -8.89
CA THR A 155 7.73 -4.41 -8.07
C THR A 155 7.89 -3.05 -8.75
N MET A 156 6.82 -2.30 -8.90
CA MET A 156 6.86 -0.91 -9.33
C MET A 156 7.11 0.00 -8.12
N THR A 157 8.22 0.75 -8.14
CA THR A 157 8.58 1.62 -7.02
C THR A 157 9.21 2.94 -7.46
N GLY A 158 9.75 3.73 -6.53
CA GLY A 158 10.24 5.06 -6.82
C GLY A 158 9.08 6.04 -7.02
N SER A 159 8.92 6.58 -8.23
CA SER A 159 7.97 7.66 -8.52
C SER A 159 8.11 8.81 -7.50
N ILE A 160 9.38 9.17 -7.19
CA ILE A 160 9.72 10.26 -6.28
C ILE A 160 9.38 11.56 -7.00
N GLY A 161 8.16 12.03 -6.81
CA GLY A 161 7.63 13.19 -7.52
C GLY A 161 6.33 13.68 -6.90
N VAL A 162 5.95 14.91 -7.26
CA VAL A 162 4.74 15.57 -6.76
C VAL A 162 4.04 16.24 -7.92
N TYR A 163 2.74 16.08 -8.00
CA TYR A 163 1.93 16.80 -8.97
C TYR A 163 0.66 17.35 -8.34
N SER A 164 0.07 18.33 -9.00
CA SER A 164 -1.23 18.88 -8.60
C SER A 164 -2.15 18.96 -9.81
N LEU A 165 -3.39 18.56 -9.63
CA LEU A 165 -4.41 18.56 -10.66
C LEU A 165 -5.50 19.58 -10.32
N TYR A 166 -5.71 20.52 -11.23
CA TYR A 166 -6.75 21.53 -11.12
C TYR A 166 -7.71 21.47 -12.29
N PHE A 167 -8.97 21.39 -12.00
CA PHE A 167 -10.04 21.48 -13.00
C PHE A 167 -10.62 22.88 -13.00
N ASN A 168 -10.90 23.38 -14.20
CA ASN A 168 -11.63 24.62 -14.41
C ASN A 168 -12.80 24.35 -15.35
N VAL A 169 -13.99 24.63 -14.91
CA VAL A 169 -15.23 24.45 -15.69
C VAL A 169 -15.90 25.80 -16.02
N GLU A 170 -15.27 26.93 -15.72
CA GLU A 170 -15.83 28.28 -15.88
C GLU A 170 -16.32 28.53 -17.30
N SER A 171 -15.46 28.32 -18.31
CA SER A 171 -15.83 28.51 -19.72
C SER A 171 -16.89 27.52 -20.19
N ALA A 172 -16.85 26.27 -19.76
CA ALA A 172 -17.87 25.29 -20.09
C ALA A 172 -19.25 25.69 -19.55
N MET A 173 -19.29 26.18 -18.30
CA MET A 173 -20.53 26.68 -17.69
C MET A 173 -21.07 27.90 -18.40
N LYS A 174 -20.21 28.88 -18.70
CA LYS A 174 -20.58 30.09 -19.38
C LYS A 174 -20.99 29.86 -20.83
N ASP A 175 -20.12 29.20 -21.62
CA ASP A 175 -20.24 29.17 -23.09
C ASP A 175 -21.17 28.05 -23.57
N LYS A 176 -21.36 27.00 -22.81
CA LYS A 176 -22.21 25.85 -23.17
C LYS A 176 -23.56 25.84 -22.45
N LEU A 177 -23.57 26.30 -21.19
CA LEU A 177 -24.78 26.21 -20.34
C LEU A 177 -25.40 27.59 -20.04
N GLY A 178 -24.77 28.70 -20.44
CA GLY A 178 -25.25 30.07 -20.16
C GLY A 178 -25.28 30.40 -18.65
N ILE A 179 -24.52 29.64 -17.82
CA ILE A 179 -24.48 29.84 -16.40
C ILE A 179 -23.28 30.72 -16.06
N TYR A 180 -23.56 31.85 -15.44
CA TYR A 180 -22.55 32.82 -15.00
C TYR A 180 -22.35 32.68 -13.50
N THR A 181 -21.12 32.43 -13.09
CA THR A 181 -20.75 32.37 -11.67
C THR A 181 -20.23 33.74 -11.21
N GLN A 182 -20.70 34.19 -10.06
CA GLN A 182 -20.17 35.39 -9.40
C GLN A 182 -19.50 34.96 -8.11
N THR A 183 -18.24 35.35 -7.95
CA THR A 183 -17.46 35.04 -6.76
C THR A 183 -17.26 36.29 -5.90
N ILE A 184 -17.57 36.18 -4.61
CA ILE A 184 -17.32 37.22 -3.61
C ILE A 184 -16.25 36.67 -2.69
N THR A 185 -15.11 37.35 -2.59
CA THR A 185 -14.00 36.97 -1.72
C THR A 185 -13.64 38.12 -0.80
N THR A 186 -13.22 37.80 0.41
CA THR A 186 -12.73 38.78 1.38
C THR A 186 -11.23 39.05 1.25
N HIS A 187 -10.50 38.15 0.56
CA HIS A 187 -9.06 38.23 0.38
C HIS A 187 -8.65 37.81 -1.04
N PRO A 188 -7.52 38.27 -1.57
CA PRO A 188 -6.87 37.68 -2.72
C PRO A 188 -6.71 36.18 -2.50
N PHE A 189 -6.92 35.37 -3.55
CA PHE A 189 -6.87 33.91 -3.49
C PHE A 189 -7.98 33.20 -2.68
N GLY A 190 -8.98 33.92 -2.16
CA GLY A 190 -10.09 33.33 -1.38
C GLY A 190 -10.92 32.27 -2.15
N ASN A 191 -10.87 32.30 -3.46
CA ASN A 191 -11.51 31.33 -4.36
C ASN A 191 -10.53 30.36 -5.03
N HIS A 192 -9.31 30.27 -4.54
CA HIS A 192 -8.22 29.47 -5.15
C HIS A 192 -8.58 28.01 -5.44
N PHE A 193 -9.41 27.39 -4.63
CA PHE A 193 -9.87 26.00 -4.84
C PHE A 193 -11.20 25.89 -5.61
N SER A 194 -11.74 26.99 -6.12
CA SER A 194 -12.98 26.97 -6.91
C SER A 194 -12.75 26.33 -8.28
N LEU A 195 -13.70 25.49 -8.72
CA LEU A 195 -13.74 24.97 -10.09
C LEU A 195 -14.21 26.00 -11.10
N TYR A 196 -14.86 27.06 -10.62
CA TYR A 196 -15.49 28.11 -11.42
C TYR A 196 -14.62 29.37 -11.51
N HIS A 197 -13.33 29.21 -11.28
CA HIS A 197 -12.38 30.30 -11.30
C HIS A 197 -11.13 29.91 -12.04
N SER A 198 -10.81 30.67 -13.10
CA SER A 198 -9.55 30.54 -13.82
C SER A 198 -8.42 31.13 -13.00
N LYS A 199 -7.41 30.32 -12.71
CA LYS A 199 -6.28 30.75 -11.87
C LYS A 199 -5.45 31.83 -12.56
N SER A 200 -5.15 32.89 -11.83
CA SER A 200 -4.18 33.90 -12.21
C SER A 200 -2.74 33.35 -12.22
N LYS A 201 -1.83 34.08 -12.84
CA LYS A 201 -0.41 33.74 -12.82
C LYS A 201 0.14 33.68 -11.39
N ASP A 202 -0.28 34.60 -10.52
CA ASP A 202 0.18 34.67 -9.14
C ASP A 202 -0.33 33.46 -8.33
N GLU A 203 -1.58 33.04 -8.54
CA GLU A 203 -2.13 31.83 -7.92
C GLU A 203 -1.38 30.58 -8.39
N LEU A 204 -1.03 30.47 -9.67
CA LEU A 204 -0.24 29.36 -10.20
C LEU A 204 1.18 29.34 -9.58
N GLN A 205 1.80 30.50 -9.35
CA GLN A 205 3.09 30.59 -8.65
C GLN A 205 2.99 30.11 -7.21
N VAL A 206 1.89 30.40 -6.51
CA VAL A 206 1.67 29.87 -5.14
C VAL A 206 1.57 28.34 -5.17
N VAL A 207 0.82 27.79 -6.14
CA VAL A 207 0.74 26.34 -6.33
C VAL A 207 2.12 25.74 -6.60
N GLN A 208 2.87 26.33 -7.55
CA GLN A 208 4.19 25.83 -7.90
C GLN A 208 5.13 25.80 -6.70
N ARG A 209 5.20 26.89 -5.93
CA ARG A 209 6.01 26.94 -4.70
C ARG A 209 5.61 25.85 -3.68
N SER A 210 4.32 25.53 -3.59
CA SER A 210 3.86 24.46 -2.70
C SER A 210 4.30 23.08 -3.20
N ILE A 211 4.24 22.85 -4.52
CA ILE A 211 4.73 21.61 -5.16
C ILE A 211 6.24 21.47 -4.93
N ASP A 212 7.00 22.53 -5.22
CA ASP A 212 8.46 22.56 -5.06
C ASP A 212 8.85 22.28 -3.59
N GLY A 213 8.12 22.88 -2.64
CA GLY A 213 8.34 22.64 -1.21
C GLY A 213 8.12 21.20 -0.79
N ILE A 214 7.06 20.54 -1.30
CA ILE A 214 6.79 19.13 -1.01
C ILE A 214 7.80 18.23 -1.72
N TYR A 215 8.16 18.53 -2.97
CA TYR A 215 9.18 17.78 -3.71
C TYR A 215 10.53 17.82 -3.00
N ASN A 216 10.97 19.01 -2.61
CA ASN A 216 12.21 19.18 -1.85
C ASN A 216 12.18 18.38 -0.54
N LYS A 217 11.09 18.43 0.21
CA LYS A 217 10.94 17.62 1.42
C LYS A 217 11.00 16.12 1.13
N PHE A 218 10.36 15.66 0.06
CA PHE A 218 10.38 14.25 -0.32
C PHE A 218 11.80 13.79 -0.65
N THR A 219 12.51 14.53 -1.51
CA THR A 219 13.90 14.20 -1.86
C THR A 219 14.83 14.25 -0.65
N ASP A 220 14.65 15.22 0.26
CA ASP A 220 15.44 15.32 1.49
C ASP A 220 15.20 14.12 2.43
N VAL A 221 13.94 13.68 2.60
CA VAL A 221 13.58 12.51 3.42
C VAL A 221 14.20 11.24 2.83
N VAL A 222 14.13 11.05 1.51
CA VAL A 222 14.74 9.91 0.85
C VAL A 222 16.26 9.95 1.00
N ALA A 223 16.90 11.08 0.75
CA ALA A 223 18.34 11.26 0.89
C ALA A 223 18.81 10.87 2.30
N GLN A 224 18.14 11.38 3.33
CA GLN A 224 18.45 11.07 4.72
C GLN A 224 18.25 9.58 5.05
N ASN A 225 17.13 9.00 4.66
CA ASN A 225 16.78 7.63 5.03
C ASN A 225 17.54 6.56 4.22
N ARG A 226 17.92 6.87 2.98
CA ARG A 226 18.72 5.97 2.12
C ARG A 226 20.21 6.23 2.18
N ASN A 227 20.65 7.23 2.98
CA ASN A 227 22.05 7.64 3.09
C ASN A 227 22.67 7.98 1.72
N MET A 228 21.91 8.73 0.92
CA MET A 228 22.29 9.24 -0.41
C MET A 228 22.45 10.75 -0.36
N SER A 229 23.23 11.33 -1.26
CA SER A 229 23.22 12.77 -1.47
C SER A 229 21.90 13.22 -2.11
N LYS A 230 21.57 14.49 -1.98
CA LYS A 230 20.35 15.04 -2.61
C LYS A 230 20.42 14.93 -4.14
N GLU A 231 21.59 15.17 -4.71
CA GLU A 231 21.86 15.10 -6.15
C GLU A 231 21.68 13.65 -6.69
N GLU A 232 22.10 12.65 -5.92
CA GLU A 232 21.88 11.24 -6.27
C GLU A 232 20.39 10.90 -6.27
N VAL A 233 19.64 11.37 -5.27
CA VAL A 233 18.19 11.16 -5.21
C VAL A 233 17.48 11.89 -6.35
N GLU A 234 17.84 13.15 -6.64
CA GLU A 234 17.25 13.93 -7.73
C GLU A 234 17.51 13.27 -9.09
N ALA A 235 18.68 12.65 -9.32
CA ALA A 235 18.96 11.89 -10.53
C ALA A 235 18.06 10.67 -10.72
N LEU A 236 17.48 10.12 -9.63
CA LEU A 236 16.57 8.98 -9.64
C LEU A 236 15.09 9.39 -9.53
N ALA A 237 14.83 10.67 -9.24
CA ALA A 237 13.49 11.21 -8.95
C ALA A 237 12.72 11.65 -10.21
N ASP A 238 12.09 12.82 -10.20
CA ASP A 238 11.25 13.40 -11.25
C ASP A 238 10.05 12.52 -11.62
N GLY A 239 9.51 11.80 -10.63
CA GLY A 239 8.38 10.91 -10.84
C GLY A 239 8.72 9.63 -11.60
N ARG A 240 10.01 9.35 -11.84
CA ARG A 240 10.46 8.15 -12.55
C ARG A 240 10.12 6.88 -11.77
N ILE A 241 9.57 5.90 -12.49
CA ILE A 241 9.24 4.58 -11.95
C ILE A 241 10.41 3.64 -12.17
N TRP A 242 10.73 2.85 -11.17
CA TRP A 242 11.76 1.84 -11.20
C TRP A 242 11.15 0.45 -10.97
N SER A 243 11.70 -0.55 -11.64
CA SER A 243 11.46 -1.94 -11.24
C SER A 243 12.16 -2.24 -9.93
N GLY A 244 11.68 -3.26 -9.18
CA GLY A 244 12.35 -3.67 -7.96
C GLY A 244 13.82 -4.05 -8.18
N ALA A 245 14.14 -4.74 -9.28
CA ALA A 245 15.52 -5.03 -9.65
C ALA A 245 16.35 -3.75 -9.82
N GLY A 246 15.86 -2.79 -10.62
CA GLY A 246 16.52 -1.49 -10.79
C GLY A 246 16.60 -0.66 -9.51
N ALA A 247 15.61 -0.79 -8.61
CA ALA A 247 15.63 -0.11 -7.31
C ALA A 247 16.72 -0.67 -6.38
N VAL A 248 17.04 -1.96 -6.45
CA VAL A 248 18.18 -2.54 -5.73
C VAL A 248 19.50 -2.07 -6.32
N GLU A 249 19.61 -2.04 -7.65
CA GLU A 249 20.82 -1.60 -8.35
C GLU A 249 21.17 -0.13 -8.05
N ASN A 250 20.15 0.74 -7.95
CA ASN A 250 20.35 2.18 -7.73
C ASN A 250 20.23 2.62 -6.26
N GLY A 251 20.08 1.70 -5.31
CA GLY A 251 20.07 1.98 -3.88
C GLY A 251 18.72 2.43 -3.30
N LEU A 252 17.64 2.49 -4.10
CA LEU A 252 16.30 2.79 -3.61
C LEU A 252 15.68 1.62 -2.81
N ALA A 253 16.16 0.39 -2.99
CA ALA A 253 15.81 -0.78 -2.20
C ALA A 253 17.08 -1.57 -1.82
N ASP A 254 16.95 -2.52 -0.89
CA ASP A 254 18.12 -3.22 -0.36
C ASP A 254 18.25 -4.65 -0.89
N THR A 255 17.13 -5.37 -1.00
CA THR A 255 17.18 -6.81 -1.26
C THR A 255 15.98 -7.28 -2.07
N ILE A 256 16.24 -8.21 -3.00
CA ILE A 256 15.16 -8.97 -3.65
C ILE A 256 14.63 -10.01 -2.66
N GLY A 257 13.34 -9.94 -2.36
CA GLY A 257 12.67 -10.86 -1.43
C GLY A 257 11.22 -10.45 -1.18
N GLY A 258 10.45 -11.35 -0.57
CA GLY A 258 9.03 -11.15 -0.27
C GLY A 258 8.77 -10.80 1.21
N LEU A 259 7.53 -11.01 1.61
CA LEU A 259 7.08 -10.76 2.98
C LEU A 259 7.72 -11.73 3.99
N THR A 260 7.94 -12.98 3.61
CA THR A 260 8.53 -13.99 4.48
C THR A 260 9.96 -13.63 4.86
N GLU A 261 10.79 -13.29 3.86
CA GLU A 261 12.17 -12.88 4.04
C GLU A 261 12.27 -11.59 4.87
N ALA A 262 11.37 -10.64 4.65
CA ALA A 262 11.28 -9.42 5.44
C ALA A 262 10.93 -9.68 6.92
N ILE A 263 10.03 -10.63 7.21
CA ILE A 263 9.70 -11.05 8.57
C ILE A 263 10.88 -11.75 9.25
N GLU A 264 11.54 -12.66 8.54
CA GLU A 264 12.73 -13.34 9.06
C GLU A 264 13.86 -12.36 9.35
N ARG A 265 14.06 -11.38 8.46
CA ARG A 265 15.04 -10.32 8.65
C ARG A 265 14.71 -9.44 9.86
N ALA A 266 13.44 -9.07 10.01
CA ALA A 266 12.98 -8.32 11.18
C ALA A 266 13.21 -9.09 12.50
N ALA A 267 13.00 -10.41 12.50
CA ALA A 267 13.30 -11.29 13.63
C ALA A 267 14.80 -11.32 13.95
N GLN A 268 15.64 -11.45 12.92
CA GLN A 268 17.11 -11.42 13.06
C GLN A 268 17.59 -10.10 13.67
N LEU A 269 17.12 -8.96 13.14
CA LEU A 269 17.47 -7.63 13.62
C LEU A 269 17.01 -7.41 15.09
N ALA A 270 15.88 -8.03 15.47
CA ALA A 270 15.37 -7.99 16.84
C ALA A 270 16.02 -9.01 17.78
N GLY A 271 16.87 -9.91 17.28
CA GLY A 271 17.52 -10.96 18.08
C GLY A 271 16.55 -12.01 18.63
N ILE A 272 15.43 -12.28 17.94
CA ILE A 272 14.41 -13.23 18.37
C ILE A 272 14.27 -14.41 17.40
N THR A 273 14.08 -15.61 17.95
CA THR A 273 13.92 -16.85 17.16
C THR A 273 12.50 -17.42 17.25
N GLN A 274 11.76 -17.07 18.29
CA GLN A 274 10.38 -17.49 18.48
C GLN A 274 9.50 -16.26 18.64
N TYR A 275 8.52 -16.13 17.80
CA TYR A 275 7.61 -14.98 17.79
C TYR A 275 6.24 -15.37 17.24
N ARG A 276 5.24 -14.56 17.55
CA ARG A 276 3.94 -14.60 16.87
C ARG A 276 3.72 -13.34 16.06
N LEU A 277 3.01 -13.47 14.94
CA LEU A 277 2.65 -12.34 14.11
C LEU A 277 1.36 -11.68 14.60
N VAL A 278 1.34 -10.35 14.59
CA VAL A 278 0.14 -9.54 14.83
C VAL A 278 -0.04 -8.58 13.67
N SER A 279 -1.23 -8.55 13.07
CA SER A 279 -1.49 -7.79 11.85
C SER A 279 -2.33 -6.55 12.12
N TYR A 280 -2.06 -5.48 11.37
CA TYR A 280 -2.88 -4.28 11.27
C TYR A 280 -3.08 -3.91 9.78
N PRO A 281 -4.29 -3.61 9.32
CA PRO A 281 -5.56 -3.81 10.06
C PRO A 281 -5.75 -5.28 10.48
N ARG A 282 -6.48 -5.50 11.56
CA ARG A 282 -6.81 -6.87 11.96
C ARG A 282 -7.71 -7.51 10.90
N PRO A 283 -7.45 -8.77 10.50
CA PRO A 283 -8.36 -9.48 9.63
C PRO A 283 -9.77 -9.50 10.22
N LEU A 284 -10.77 -9.19 9.38
CA LEU A 284 -12.17 -9.25 9.79
C LEU A 284 -12.51 -10.69 10.18
N LYS A 285 -13.03 -10.90 11.38
CA LYS A 285 -13.60 -12.18 11.78
C LYS A 285 -14.99 -12.32 11.15
N ILE A 286 -15.39 -13.56 10.82
CA ILE A 286 -16.75 -13.83 10.31
C ILE A 286 -17.81 -13.30 11.29
N THR A 287 -17.56 -13.36 12.60
CA THR A 287 -18.42 -12.79 13.66
C THR A 287 -18.60 -11.28 13.54
N ASP A 288 -17.59 -10.57 13.03
CA ASP A 288 -17.68 -9.12 12.83
C ASP A 288 -18.51 -8.79 11.58
N MET A 289 -18.49 -9.67 10.56
CA MET A 289 -19.28 -9.52 9.34
C MET A 289 -20.78 -9.78 9.54
N ILE A 290 -21.13 -10.70 10.44
CA ILE A 290 -22.54 -11.04 10.74
C ILE A 290 -23.11 -10.28 11.94
N GLY A 291 -22.42 -9.23 12.41
CA GLY A 291 -22.92 -8.35 13.47
C GLY A 291 -22.95 -8.96 14.88
N LEU A 292 -22.44 -10.19 15.07
CA LEU A 292 -22.39 -10.86 16.37
C LEU A 292 -21.21 -10.42 17.24
N GLY A 293 -20.31 -9.59 16.70
CA GLY A 293 -19.10 -9.11 17.39
C GLY A 293 -19.22 -7.80 18.16
N GLY A 294 -20.42 -7.27 18.35
CA GLY A 294 -20.68 -6.06 19.16
C GLY A 294 -20.15 -4.73 18.57
N LYS A 295 -19.42 -4.75 17.48
CA LYS A 295 -19.05 -3.56 16.71
C LYS A 295 -19.92 -3.50 15.45
N LYS A 296 -20.82 -2.51 15.40
CA LYS A 296 -21.56 -2.19 14.17
C LYS A 296 -20.52 -1.88 13.09
N VAL A 297 -20.29 -2.82 12.15
CA VAL A 297 -19.71 -2.48 10.86
C VAL A 297 -20.77 -1.63 10.20
N SER A 298 -20.54 -0.33 10.07
CA SER A 298 -21.38 0.52 9.23
C SER A 298 -21.13 0.11 7.79
N THR A 299 -21.81 -0.93 7.34
CA THR A 299 -22.07 -1.15 5.93
C THR A 299 -23.01 -0.03 5.52
N GLY A 300 -22.44 1.16 5.28
CA GLY A 300 -23.17 2.21 4.61
C GLY A 300 -23.70 1.62 3.31
N ALA A 301 -24.96 1.90 2.99
CA ALA A 301 -25.65 1.53 1.76
C ALA A 301 -24.93 2.03 0.47
N ALA A 302 -23.74 2.59 0.58
CA ALA A 302 -22.84 2.97 -0.51
C ALA A 302 -22.18 1.77 -1.23
N GLY A 303 -22.25 0.55 -0.70
CA GLY A 303 -21.74 -0.66 -1.35
C GLY A 303 -22.63 -1.21 -2.47
N LEU A 304 -23.77 -0.61 -2.73
CA LEU A 304 -24.69 -0.97 -3.82
C LEU A 304 -24.78 0.08 -4.92
N VAL A 305 -23.88 1.06 -4.95
CA VAL A 305 -23.79 1.99 -6.07
C VAL A 305 -23.14 1.26 -7.24
N ASN A 306 -23.97 1.04 -8.22
CA ASN A 306 -23.76 0.44 -9.52
C ASN A 306 -22.33 0.72 -10.08
N PRO A 307 -21.53 -0.32 -10.40
CA PRO A 307 -20.19 -0.16 -10.99
C PRO A 307 -20.17 0.62 -12.31
N LEU A 308 -21.32 0.83 -12.93
CA LEU A 308 -21.49 1.59 -14.16
C LEU A 308 -21.39 3.12 -14.01
N LEU A 309 -21.33 3.64 -12.76
CA LEU A 309 -21.20 5.09 -12.49
C LEU A 309 -19.81 5.52 -12.01
N GLU A 310 -18.84 4.60 -11.92
CA GLU A 310 -17.45 4.97 -11.80
C GLU A 310 -16.87 5.37 -13.17
N GLU A 311 -17.43 6.41 -13.77
CA GLU A 311 -16.81 7.01 -14.92
C GLU A 311 -15.44 7.60 -14.51
N PRO A 312 -14.41 7.45 -15.36
CA PRO A 312 -13.07 8.00 -15.11
C PRO A 312 -13.11 9.50 -14.76
N VAL A 313 -14.04 10.24 -15.33
CA VAL A 313 -14.24 11.67 -15.10
C VAL A 313 -14.67 11.98 -13.66
N LEU A 314 -15.55 11.19 -13.05
CA LEU A 314 -15.99 11.39 -11.65
C LEU A 314 -14.87 11.08 -10.66
N THR A 315 -14.04 10.10 -10.97
CA THR A 315 -12.84 9.78 -10.17
C THR A 315 -11.84 10.92 -10.24
N LEU A 316 -11.58 11.47 -11.44
CA LEU A 316 -10.71 12.63 -11.64
C LEU A 316 -11.24 13.88 -10.93
N LEU A 317 -12.55 14.11 -10.92
CA LEU A 317 -13.16 15.25 -10.21
C LEU A 317 -13.03 15.16 -8.68
N LYS A 318 -12.84 13.96 -8.12
CA LYS A 318 -12.57 13.76 -6.69
C LYS A 318 -11.11 14.03 -6.33
N GLU A 319 -10.21 13.97 -7.30
CA GLU A 319 -8.76 14.18 -7.09
C GLU A 319 -8.43 15.67 -7.14
N ARG A 320 -8.58 16.36 -6.03
CA ARG A 320 -8.21 17.77 -5.88
C ARG A 320 -7.00 17.92 -4.97
N GLY A 321 -6.13 18.85 -5.33
CA GLY A 321 -4.98 19.22 -4.50
C GLY A 321 -3.67 18.55 -4.92
N ILE A 322 -2.68 18.67 -4.04
CA ILE A 322 -1.33 18.16 -4.27
C ILE A 322 -1.26 16.69 -3.89
N ARG A 323 -0.66 15.86 -4.76
CA ARG A 323 -0.54 14.42 -4.57
C ARG A 323 0.89 13.94 -4.77
N ALA A 324 1.31 13.02 -3.91
CA ALA A 324 2.49 12.19 -4.09
C ALA A 324 2.01 10.80 -4.52
N ARG A 325 1.67 10.64 -5.78
CA ARG A 325 1.03 9.47 -6.37
C ARG A 325 1.43 9.30 -7.83
N LEU A 326 1.30 8.08 -8.36
CA LEU A 326 1.42 7.83 -9.80
C LEU A 326 0.40 8.64 -10.59
N PRO A 327 0.78 9.23 -11.74
CA PRO A 327 -0.08 10.10 -12.53
C PRO A 327 -1.14 9.37 -13.37
N PHE A 328 -1.28 8.04 -13.25
CA PHE A 328 -2.21 7.20 -14.01
C PHE A 328 -2.85 6.11 -13.15
N ASP A 329 -3.97 5.58 -13.60
CA ASP A 329 -4.72 4.52 -12.90
C ASP A 329 -4.00 3.17 -13.02
N GLU A 330 -3.83 2.46 -11.89
CA GLU A 330 -3.29 1.10 -11.82
C GLU A 330 -4.04 0.12 -12.73
N LYS A 331 -5.35 0.28 -12.86
CA LYS A 331 -6.20 -0.58 -13.68
C LYS A 331 -5.89 -0.48 -15.20
N ALA A 332 -5.26 0.61 -15.63
CA ALA A 332 -4.86 0.81 -17.01
C ALA A 332 -3.59 0.00 -17.39
N LEU A 333 -2.89 -0.56 -16.42
CA LEU A 333 -1.67 -1.35 -16.63
C LEU A 333 -1.90 -2.86 -16.67
N CYS A 334 -3.11 -3.34 -16.37
CA CYS A 334 -3.47 -4.75 -16.47
C CYS A 334 -3.92 -5.07 -17.90
N TRP A 335 -3.00 -5.52 -18.75
CA TRP A 335 -3.23 -6.20 -20.02
C TRP A 335 -2.65 -7.60 -19.98
#